data_db45e45895273e96d13c80428933af67
#
_entry.id   db45e45895273e96d13c80428933af67
#
_cell.length_a   1.000
_cell.length_b   1.000
_cell.length_c   1.000
_cell.angle_alpha   90.00
_cell.angle_beta   90.00
_cell.angle_gamma   90.00
#
_symmetry.space_group_name_H-M   'P 1'
#
loop_
_entity.id
_entity.type
_entity.pdbx_description
1 polymer ?
#
loop_
_entity_poly.entity_id
_entity_poly.type
_entity_poly.pdbx_seq_one_letter_code
_entity_poly.pdbx_strand_id
1 'polypeptide(L)'
;MNAKTVKLATLRELVEAGSVRSAAIVGLPGGYAVQVRYGMSDRALAARTGDVRIFSKIDGAAKTLKGLGVVKAELDTSGYSPGSVLSKRRPDRTQALKDAHKAALHDKWFRDQVELAMTEADSPDAVWHEHDAMFDALEQEAGGNERK
;
A
#
# COMPACT_ATOMS: atom_id res chain seq x y z
N MET A 1 26.70 6.77 -4.77
CA MET A 1 26.76 8.11 -5.40
C MET A 1 25.45 8.81 -5.13
N ASN A 2 25.50 9.94 -4.45
CA ASN A 2 24.29 10.74 -4.27
C ASN A 2 23.93 11.34 -5.63
N ALA A 3 22.92 10.79 -6.29
CA ALA A 3 22.36 11.39 -7.47
C ALA A 3 21.87 12.79 -7.09
N LYS A 4 22.50 13.83 -7.64
CA LYS A 4 22.04 15.21 -7.43
C LYS A 4 20.61 15.29 -7.94
N THR A 5 19.68 15.68 -7.09
CA THR A 5 18.27 15.78 -7.42
C THR A 5 17.88 17.22 -7.77
N VAL A 6 16.81 17.38 -8.54
CA VAL A 6 16.19 18.67 -8.88
C VAL A 6 14.72 18.64 -8.55
N LYS A 7 14.22 19.67 -7.88
CA LYS A 7 12.80 19.78 -7.55
C LYS A 7 11.95 20.03 -8.81
N LEU A 8 10.70 19.58 -8.79
CA LEU A 8 9.78 19.73 -9.92
C LEU A 8 9.58 21.21 -10.33
N ALA A 9 9.47 22.12 -9.36
CA ALA A 9 9.33 23.56 -9.63
C ALA A 9 10.56 24.11 -10.38
N THR A 10 11.75 23.83 -9.87
CA THR A 10 13.01 24.25 -10.50
C THR A 10 13.18 23.63 -11.89
N LEU A 11 12.79 22.36 -12.05
CA LEU A 11 12.85 21.72 -13.36
C LEU A 11 11.89 22.37 -14.36
N ARG A 12 10.72 22.80 -13.92
CA ARG A 12 9.77 23.55 -14.77
C ARG A 12 10.39 24.85 -15.28
N GLU A 13 10.98 25.63 -14.38
CA GLU A 13 11.67 26.88 -14.73
C GLU A 13 12.82 26.65 -15.73
N LEU A 14 13.58 25.56 -15.54
CA LEU A 14 14.69 25.20 -16.44
C LEU A 14 14.18 24.78 -17.84
N VAL A 15 13.04 24.11 -17.92
CA VAL A 15 12.41 23.72 -19.20
C VAL A 15 11.86 24.96 -19.91
N GLU A 16 11.17 25.85 -19.18
CA GLU A 16 10.65 27.11 -19.71
C GLU A 16 11.78 28.03 -20.22
N ALA A 17 12.91 28.04 -19.51
CA ALA A 17 14.10 28.77 -19.93
C ALA A 17 14.87 28.10 -21.09
N GLY A 18 14.44 26.91 -21.56
CA GLY A 18 15.14 26.19 -22.63
C GLY A 18 16.50 25.61 -22.23
N SER A 19 16.78 25.52 -20.92
CA SER A 19 18.08 25.10 -20.41
C SER A 19 18.24 23.56 -20.36
N VAL A 20 17.17 22.80 -20.53
CA VAL A 20 17.20 21.33 -20.54
C VAL A 20 17.61 20.84 -21.92
N ARG A 21 18.75 20.13 -21.99
CA ARG A 21 19.31 19.60 -23.25
C ARG A 21 18.72 18.24 -23.61
N SER A 22 18.55 17.36 -22.63
CA SER A 22 17.98 16.04 -22.80
C SER A 22 17.26 15.58 -21.54
N ALA A 23 16.29 14.70 -21.74
CA ALA A 23 15.61 14.01 -20.66
C ALA A 23 15.63 12.51 -20.93
N ALA A 24 15.72 11.72 -19.89
CA ALA A 24 15.67 10.27 -19.94
C ALA A 24 14.77 9.71 -18.86
N ILE A 25 14.10 8.60 -19.18
CA ILE A 25 13.39 7.77 -18.22
C ILE A 25 14.27 6.56 -17.96
N VAL A 26 14.78 6.44 -16.74
CA VAL A 26 15.73 5.40 -16.36
C VAL A 26 15.03 4.37 -15.50
N GLY A 27 15.12 3.08 -15.89
CA GLY A 27 14.65 1.96 -15.12
C GLY A 27 15.52 1.76 -13.88
N LEU A 28 14.85 1.58 -12.73
CA LEU A 28 15.47 1.26 -11.46
C LEU A 28 14.79 0.02 -10.88
N PRO A 29 15.40 -0.66 -9.91
CA PRO A 29 14.72 -1.74 -9.20
C PRO A 29 13.41 -1.21 -8.58
N GLY A 30 12.28 -1.77 -9.02
CA GLY A 30 10.94 -1.41 -8.55
C GLY A 30 10.27 -0.22 -9.23
N GLY A 31 10.86 0.38 -10.27
CA GLY A 31 10.22 1.48 -10.97
C GLY A 31 11.10 2.24 -11.94
N TYR A 32 10.72 3.47 -12.21
CA TYR A 32 11.38 4.35 -13.17
C TYR A 32 11.68 5.70 -12.53
N ALA A 33 12.80 6.30 -12.85
CA ALA A 33 13.15 7.67 -12.48
C ALA A 33 13.25 8.55 -13.73
N VAL A 34 12.98 9.83 -13.55
CA VAL A 34 13.20 10.84 -14.59
C VAL A 34 14.55 11.47 -14.33
N GLN A 35 15.43 11.44 -15.33
CA GLN A 35 16.73 12.09 -15.32
C GLN A 35 16.73 13.19 -16.38
N VAL A 36 17.28 14.34 -16.04
CA VAL A 36 17.39 15.48 -16.96
C VAL A 36 18.80 15.99 -16.98
N ARG A 37 19.23 16.37 -18.17
CA ARG A 37 20.52 17.03 -18.38
C ARG A 37 20.31 18.50 -18.67
N TYR A 38 20.88 19.34 -17.83
CA TYR A 38 20.96 20.77 -18.08
C TYR A 38 22.38 21.27 -17.78
N GLY A 39 22.88 22.10 -18.69
CA GLY A 39 24.31 22.48 -18.65
C GLY A 39 25.20 21.24 -18.81
N MET A 40 26.11 21.03 -17.87
CA MET A 40 27.01 19.87 -17.81
C MET A 40 26.64 18.88 -16.68
N SER A 41 25.46 18.97 -16.14
CA SER A 41 25.03 18.17 -15.00
C SER A 41 23.80 17.33 -15.32
N ASP A 42 23.88 16.04 -14.93
CA ASP A 42 22.72 15.15 -14.92
C ASP A 42 22.09 15.16 -13.54
N ARG A 43 20.77 15.35 -13.48
CA ARG A 43 20.03 15.35 -12.23
C ARG A 43 18.75 14.54 -12.33
N ALA A 44 18.45 13.82 -11.28
CA ALA A 44 17.20 13.08 -11.15
C ALA A 44 16.07 13.97 -10.58
N LEU A 45 14.84 13.75 -11.03
CA LEU A 45 13.69 14.43 -10.48
C LEU A 45 13.51 14.04 -9.02
N ALA A 46 13.40 15.05 -8.14
CA ALA A 46 13.19 14.84 -6.72
C ALA A 46 11.74 14.48 -6.38
N ALA A 47 11.58 13.60 -5.43
CA ALA A 47 10.34 13.42 -4.69
C ALA A 47 10.13 14.61 -3.71
N ARG A 48 8.99 14.65 -3.08
CA ARG A 48 8.66 15.67 -2.07
C ARG A 48 9.61 15.65 -0.87
N THR A 49 10.19 14.48 -0.57
CA THR A 49 11.18 14.27 0.50
C THR A 49 12.58 14.74 0.15
N GLY A 50 12.87 15.04 -1.12
CA GLY A 50 14.21 15.39 -1.62
C GLY A 50 14.96 14.23 -2.27
N ASP A 51 14.51 13.01 -2.06
CA ASP A 51 15.05 11.80 -2.69
C ASP A 51 14.64 11.69 -4.16
N VAL A 52 15.26 10.77 -4.88
CA VAL A 52 14.87 10.50 -6.26
C VAL A 52 13.41 10.03 -6.33
N ARG A 53 12.60 10.68 -7.17
CA ARG A 53 11.21 10.29 -7.39
C ARG A 53 11.14 9.04 -8.24
N ILE A 54 10.55 7.98 -7.70
CA ILE A 54 10.35 6.71 -8.38
C ILE A 54 8.89 6.57 -8.82
N PHE A 55 8.70 6.26 -10.08
CA PHE A 55 7.41 5.99 -10.69
C PHE A 55 7.23 4.48 -10.85
N SER A 56 6.12 3.94 -10.37
CA SER A 56 5.83 2.50 -10.51
C SER A 56 5.62 2.08 -11.97
N LYS A 57 5.20 3.03 -12.81
CA LYS A 57 4.91 2.81 -14.23
C LYS A 57 5.57 3.89 -15.06
N ILE A 58 6.04 3.50 -16.24
CA ILE A 58 6.63 4.38 -17.24
C ILE A 58 5.68 5.51 -17.67
N ASP A 59 4.39 5.22 -17.74
CA ASP A 59 3.35 6.18 -18.08
C ASP A 59 3.31 7.38 -17.13
N GLY A 60 3.50 7.15 -15.82
CA GLY A 60 3.59 8.22 -14.84
C GLY A 60 4.79 9.14 -15.03
N ALA A 61 5.94 8.60 -15.41
CA ALA A 61 7.14 9.36 -15.75
C ALA A 61 6.94 10.16 -17.03
N ALA A 62 6.39 9.54 -18.05
CA ALA A 62 6.10 10.18 -19.35
C ALA A 62 5.07 11.32 -19.22
N LYS A 63 3.98 11.13 -18.46
CA LYS A 63 3.01 12.20 -18.17
C LYS A 63 3.64 13.39 -17.44
N THR A 64 4.54 13.12 -16.52
CA THR A 64 5.25 14.18 -15.79
C THR A 64 6.14 15.00 -16.71
N LEU A 65 6.92 14.36 -17.59
CA LEU A 65 7.75 15.04 -18.59
C LEU A 65 6.92 15.86 -19.57
N LYS A 66 5.83 15.29 -20.07
CA LYS A 66 4.89 16.00 -20.96
C LYS A 66 4.27 17.22 -20.27
N GLY A 67 3.89 17.11 -19.01
CA GLY A 67 3.36 18.22 -18.22
C GLY A 67 4.37 19.33 -17.94
N LEU A 68 5.66 19.02 -18.05
CA LEU A 68 6.76 20.00 -17.99
C LEU A 68 7.10 20.64 -19.35
N GLY A 69 6.50 20.17 -20.45
CA GLY A 69 6.80 20.62 -21.79
C GLY A 69 7.90 19.83 -22.51
N VAL A 70 8.40 18.76 -21.90
CA VAL A 70 9.42 17.88 -22.51
C VAL A 70 8.72 16.82 -23.36
N VAL A 71 8.88 16.93 -24.68
CA VAL A 71 8.20 16.06 -25.65
C VAL A 71 9.05 14.86 -26.05
N LYS A 72 10.36 14.95 -25.93
CA LYS A 72 11.30 13.88 -26.27
C LYS A 72 12.08 13.46 -25.03
N ALA A 73 12.10 12.15 -24.77
CA ALA A 73 12.92 11.56 -23.73
C ALA A 73 13.45 10.22 -24.20
N GLU A 74 14.65 9.90 -23.81
CA GLU A 74 15.25 8.59 -23.98
C GLU A 74 14.68 7.62 -22.93
N LEU A 75 14.58 6.35 -23.28
CA LEU A 75 14.13 5.31 -22.38
C LEU A 75 15.26 4.30 -22.17
N ASP A 76 15.78 4.22 -20.97
CA ASP A 76 16.73 3.22 -20.55
C ASP A 76 16.09 2.27 -19.52
N THR A 77 15.84 1.04 -19.94
CA THR A 77 15.24 0.00 -19.11
C THR A 77 16.25 -0.97 -18.53
N SER A 78 17.55 -0.79 -18.77
CA SER A 78 18.59 -1.74 -18.37
C SER A 78 18.63 -1.99 -16.87
N GLY A 79 18.33 -1.00 -16.06
CA GLY A 79 18.26 -1.11 -14.60
C GLY A 79 16.90 -1.53 -14.05
N TYR A 80 15.90 -1.74 -14.90
CA TYR A 80 14.58 -2.12 -14.43
C TYR A 80 14.55 -3.59 -13.99
N SER A 81 14.11 -3.82 -12.75
CA SER A 81 13.84 -5.15 -12.21
C SER A 81 12.45 -5.18 -11.60
N PRO A 82 11.55 -6.02 -12.12
CA PRO A 82 10.23 -6.20 -11.53
C PRO A 82 10.37 -6.91 -10.16
N GLY A 83 9.74 -6.36 -9.13
CA GLY A 83 9.64 -7.01 -7.82
C GLY A 83 10.53 -6.47 -6.71
N SER A 84 11.47 -5.58 -6.97
CA SER A 84 12.13 -4.83 -5.90
C SER A 84 11.22 -3.71 -5.44
N VAL A 85 10.56 -3.92 -4.33
CA VAL A 85 9.54 -3.02 -3.76
C VAL A 85 10.21 -1.81 -3.12
N LEU A 86 10.69 -0.87 -3.93
CA LEU A 86 10.87 0.52 -3.48
C LEU A 86 9.56 1.32 -3.54
N SER A 87 8.56 0.81 -4.22
CA SER A 87 7.18 1.23 -4.06
C SER A 87 6.74 0.79 -2.67
N LYS A 88 6.63 1.71 -1.75
CA LYS A 88 5.78 1.52 -0.56
C LYS A 88 4.37 1.23 -1.07
N ARG A 89 4.12 -0.01 -1.47
CA ARG A 89 2.75 -0.52 -1.51
C ARG A 89 2.19 -0.15 -0.17
N ARG A 90 1.13 0.59 -0.12
CA ARG A 90 0.39 0.81 1.11
C ARG A 90 -0.39 -0.48 1.36
N PRO A 91 0.20 -1.50 2.03
CA PRO A 91 -0.50 -2.74 2.35
C PRO A 91 -1.65 -2.44 3.31
N ASP A 92 -1.50 -1.38 4.11
CA ASP A 92 -2.43 -1.00 5.16
C ASP A 92 -3.85 -0.76 4.67
N ARG A 93 -4.02 -0.15 3.50
CA ARG A 93 -5.37 0.21 3.02
C ARG A 93 -6.16 -1.01 2.53
N THR A 94 -5.50 -1.93 1.84
CA THR A 94 -6.14 -3.17 1.38
C THR A 94 -6.37 -4.12 2.55
N GLN A 95 -5.43 -4.19 3.48
CA GLN A 95 -5.56 -4.99 4.69
C GLN A 95 -6.63 -4.41 5.61
N ALA A 96 -6.61 -3.11 5.86
CA ALA A 96 -7.63 -2.43 6.66
C ALA A 96 -9.05 -2.61 6.08
N LEU A 97 -9.19 -2.58 4.75
CA LEU A 97 -10.49 -2.84 4.10
C LEU A 97 -10.95 -4.30 4.29
N LYS A 98 -10.02 -5.25 4.18
CA LYS A 98 -10.33 -6.68 4.44
C LYS A 98 -10.69 -6.91 5.90
N ASP A 99 -9.99 -6.28 6.82
CA ASP A 99 -10.24 -6.41 8.25
C ASP A 99 -11.57 -5.75 8.65
N ALA A 100 -11.88 -4.59 8.07
CA ALA A 100 -13.19 -3.94 8.24
C ALA A 100 -14.33 -4.80 7.70
N HIS A 101 -14.14 -5.46 6.54
CA HIS A 101 -15.13 -6.36 5.97
C HIS A 101 -15.35 -7.61 6.83
N LYS A 102 -14.26 -8.20 7.34
CA LYS A 102 -14.34 -9.34 8.28
C LYS A 102 -15.04 -8.93 9.58
N ALA A 103 -14.73 -7.76 10.12
CA ALA A 103 -15.37 -7.25 11.33
C ALA A 103 -16.88 -7.04 11.13
N ALA A 104 -17.29 -6.51 9.98
CA ALA A 104 -18.71 -6.31 9.65
C ALA A 104 -19.46 -7.65 9.50
N LEU A 105 -18.85 -8.65 8.87
CA LEU A 105 -19.42 -10.00 8.77
C LEU A 105 -19.54 -10.69 10.14
N HIS A 106 -18.52 -10.51 11.00
CA HIS A 106 -18.54 -11.03 12.36
C HIS A 106 -19.61 -10.35 13.22
N ASP A 107 -19.77 -9.02 13.08
CA ASP A 107 -20.81 -8.28 13.81
C ASP A 107 -22.22 -8.75 13.42
N LYS A 108 -22.46 -8.96 12.13
CA LYS A 108 -23.72 -9.52 11.64
C LYS A 108 -23.99 -10.91 12.22
N TRP A 109 -23.00 -11.81 12.11
CA TRP A 109 -23.10 -13.16 12.66
C TRP A 109 -23.38 -13.12 14.18
N PHE A 110 -22.67 -12.28 14.91
CA PHE A 110 -22.84 -12.13 16.36
C PHE A 110 -24.25 -11.66 16.72
N ARG A 111 -24.79 -10.68 16.00
CA ARG A 111 -26.19 -10.23 16.20
C ARG A 111 -27.19 -11.32 15.93
N ASP A 112 -27.02 -12.05 14.85
CA ASP A 112 -27.89 -13.18 14.49
C ASP A 112 -27.86 -14.27 15.59
N GLN A 113 -26.68 -14.55 16.18
CA GLN A 113 -26.53 -15.52 17.26
C GLN A 113 -27.17 -15.02 18.57
N VAL A 114 -27.03 -13.74 18.89
CA VAL A 114 -27.68 -13.14 20.08
C VAL A 114 -29.19 -13.17 19.95
N GLU A 115 -29.73 -12.84 18.77
CA GLU A 115 -31.18 -12.87 18.52
C GLU A 115 -31.73 -14.29 18.64
N LEU A 116 -31.00 -15.26 18.11
CA LEU A 116 -31.34 -16.69 18.23
C LEU A 116 -31.33 -17.14 19.69
N ALA A 117 -30.30 -16.79 20.45
CA ALA A 117 -30.20 -17.11 21.87
C ALA A 117 -31.28 -16.43 22.71
N MET A 118 -31.69 -15.21 22.38
CA MET A 118 -32.80 -14.52 23.04
C MET A 118 -34.11 -15.24 22.77
N THR A 119 -34.34 -15.68 21.51
CA THR A 119 -35.54 -16.43 21.13
C THR A 119 -35.60 -17.78 21.85
N GLU A 120 -34.47 -18.48 21.99
CA GLU A 120 -34.36 -19.71 22.76
C GLU A 120 -34.63 -19.50 24.24
N ALA A 121 -34.11 -18.42 24.83
CA ALA A 121 -34.31 -18.10 26.25
C ALA A 121 -35.76 -17.73 26.59
N ASP A 122 -36.51 -17.13 25.63
CA ASP A 122 -37.94 -16.83 25.79
C ASP A 122 -38.84 -18.00 25.47
N SER A 123 -38.28 -19.12 25.01
CA SER A 123 -39.04 -20.33 24.70
C SER A 123 -39.57 -21.01 25.99
N PRO A 124 -40.80 -21.56 25.98
CA PRO A 124 -41.32 -22.33 27.11
C PRO A 124 -40.50 -23.58 27.44
N ASP A 125 -39.71 -24.09 26.47
CA ASP A 125 -38.82 -25.23 26.62
C ASP A 125 -37.36 -24.84 26.98
N ALA A 126 -37.12 -23.60 27.35
CA ALA A 126 -35.77 -23.10 27.70
C ALA A 126 -35.22 -23.86 28.93
N VAL A 127 -34.07 -24.49 28.74
CA VAL A 127 -33.36 -25.18 29.81
C VAL A 127 -32.36 -24.22 30.43
N TRP A 128 -32.59 -23.83 31.66
CA TRP A 128 -31.69 -22.96 32.40
C TRP A 128 -30.74 -23.82 33.24
N HIS A 129 -29.44 -23.60 33.06
CA HIS A 129 -28.39 -24.21 33.86
C HIS A 129 -27.87 -23.19 34.88
N GLU A 130 -27.62 -23.64 36.08
CA GLU A 130 -26.93 -22.82 37.05
C GLU A 130 -25.51 -22.53 36.56
N HIS A 131 -25.08 -21.28 36.76
CA HIS A 131 -23.81 -20.77 36.27
C HIS A 131 -22.62 -21.63 36.72
N ASP A 132 -22.57 -21.99 37.98
CA ASP A 132 -21.47 -22.76 38.56
C ASP A 132 -21.41 -24.19 38.03
N ALA A 133 -22.55 -24.85 37.83
CA ALA A 133 -22.64 -26.20 37.26
C ALA A 133 -22.18 -26.24 35.80
N MET A 134 -22.42 -25.18 35.05
CA MET A 134 -21.96 -25.05 33.65
C MET A 134 -20.47 -24.87 33.55
N PHE A 135 -19.86 -24.06 34.44
CA PHE A 135 -18.42 -23.85 34.46
C PHE A 135 -17.68 -25.12 34.91
N ASP A 136 -18.16 -25.82 35.92
CA ASP A 136 -17.59 -27.10 36.35
C ASP A 136 -17.60 -28.14 35.22
N ALA A 137 -18.67 -28.21 34.44
CA ALA A 137 -18.77 -29.10 33.29
C ALA A 137 -17.77 -28.74 32.17
N LEU A 138 -17.57 -27.43 31.89
CA LEU A 138 -16.62 -26.95 30.91
C LEU A 138 -15.17 -27.19 31.33
N GLU A 139 -14.84 -27.01 32.62
CA GLU A 139 -13.51 -27.32 33.16
C GLU A 139 -13.19 -28.82 33.09
N GLN A 140 -14.16 -29.69 33.31
CA GLN A 140 -13.98 -31.14 33.17
C GLN A 140 -13.76 -31.55 31.72
N GLU A 141 -14.45 -30.92 30.78
CA GLU A 141 -14.30 -31.19 29.35
C GLU A 141 -12.94 -30.67 28.81
N ALA A 142 -12.50 -29.48 29.25
CA ALA A 142 -11.21 -28.91 28.91
C ALA A 142 -10.03 -29.68 29.54
N GLY A 143 -10.18 -30.15 30.78
CA GLY A 143 -9.15 -30.92 31.50
C GLY A 143 -9.00 -32.37 31.02
N GLY A 144 -9.98 -32.91 30.28
CA GLY A 144 -9.96 -34.28 29.75
C GLY A 144 -9.09 -34.47 28.49
N ASN A 145 -8.66 -33.40 27.83
CA ASN A 145 -7.94 -33.46 26.56
C ASN A 145 -6.41 -33.39 26.67
N GLU A 146 -5.84 -33.33 27.86
CA GLU A 146 -4.37 -33.25 28.05
C GLU A 146 -3.70 -34.59 28.38
N ARG A 147 -4.37 -35.70 28.18
CA ARG A 147 -3.75 -37.02 28.37
C ARG A 147 -3.90 -37.90 27.13
N LYS A 148 -3.11 -37.62 26.11
CA LYS A 148 -2.57 -38.66 25.19
C LYS A 148 -1.30 -38.19 24.55
#